data_8eacea66c96279fb37bbd4c4889b4d29
#
_entry.id   8eacea66c96279fb37bbd4c4889b4d29
#
_cell.length_a   1.000
_cell.length_b   1.000
_cell.length_c   1.000
_cell.angle_alpha   90.00
_cell.angle_beta   90.00
_cell.angle_gamma   90.00
#
_symmetry.space_group_name_H-M   'P 1'
#
loop_
_entity.id
_entity.type
_entity.pdbx_description
1 polymer ?
#
loop_
_entity_poly.entity_id
_entity_poly.type
_entity_poly.pdbx_seq_one_letter_code
_entity_poly.pdbx_strand_id
1 'polypeptide(L)'
;MIKKIPVIDLKQHQAVSGKSGMRDTYQPLRTVFATSSNPVEIAQGLKLNGADEMYIADLDLIESVGHNINDVKMANTVLPVMFDGGVKNCEGFEFFLDYAFKIIIPTETLESIEEMEKIFDKYPKERIVVSVDVKNNEDSLCSSGQYR
;
A
#
# COMPACT_ATOMS: atom_id res chain seq x y z
N MET A 1 21.71 -9.35 -1.22
CA MET A 1 20.68 -9.93 -2.07
C MET A 1 19.56 -8.94 -2.25
N ILE A 2 19.03 -8.84 -3.45
CA ILE A 2 17.99 -7.87 -3.75
C ILE A 2 16.62 -8.49 -3.47
N LYS A 3 15.79 -7.75 -2.73
CA LYS A 3 14.44 -8.18 -2.46
C LYS A 3 13.51 -7.55 -3.49
N LYS A 4 12.61 -8.34 -4.06
CA LYS A 4 11.67 -7.85 -5.05
C LYS A 4 10.31 -7.65 -4.39
N ILE A 5 9.82 -6.42 -4.43
CA ILE A 5 8.54 -6.07 -3.82
C ILE A 5 7.68 -5.39 -4.88
N PRO A 6 6.87 -6.17 -5.59
CA PRO A 6 5.97 -5.58 -6.58
C PRO A 6 4.88 -4.76 -5.92
N VAL A 7 4.37 -3.80 -6.65
CA VAL A 7 3.38 -2.84 -6.16
C VAL A 7 2.11 -2.96 -7.00
N ILE A 8 0.96 -3.03 -6.33
CA ILE A 8 -0.32 -2.93 -7.04
C ILE A 8 -1.22 -1.95 -6.30
N ASP A 9 -2.09 -1.30 -7.05
CA ASP A 9 -3.14 -0.45 -6.51
C ASP A 9 -4.45 -1.20 -6.65
N LEU A 10 -5.33 -1.11 -5.65
CA LEU A 10 -6.65 -1.73 -5.72
C LEU A 10 -7.73 -0.67 -5.82
N LYS A 11 -8.70 -0.93 -6.68
CA LYS A 11 -9.90 -0.10 -6.79
C LYS A 11 -11.04 -1.02 -7.24
N GLN A 12 -12.16 -0.93 -6.55
CA GLN A 12 -13.35 -1.74 -6.85
C GLN A 12 -13.02 -3.23 -6.96
N HIS A 13 -12.24 -3.70 -5.99
CA HIS A 13 -11.87 -5.11 -5.82
C HIS A 13 -10.97 -5.68 -6.92
N GLN A 14 -10.33 -4.80 -7.69
CA GLN A 14 -9.42 -5.22 -8.76
C GLN A 14 -8.10 -4.47 -8.65
N ALA A 15 -7.04 -5.11 -9.10
CA ALA A 15 -5.79 -4.40 -9.30
C ALA A 15 -5.97 -3.49 -10.52
N VAL A 16 -5.51 -2.25 -10.41
CA VAL A 16 -5.69 -1.27 -11.46
C VAL A 16 -4.38 -0.60 -11.84
N SER A 17 -4.35 -0.02 -13.03
CA SER A 17 -3.26 0.82 -13.47
C SER A 17 -3.84 2.07 -14.10
N GLY A 18 -3.10 3.16 -14.08
CA GLY A 18 -3.54 4.42 -14.67
C GLY A 18 -2.35 5.28 -14.98
N LYS A 19 -2.61 6.44 -15.56
CA LYS A 19 -1.54 7.38 -15.80
C LYS A 19 -1.24 8.11 -14.51
N SER A 20 0.02 8.40 -14.35
CA SER A 20 0.51 9.02 -13.12
C SER A 20 -0.33 10.23 -12.76
N GLY A 21 -0.86 10.24 -11.56
CA GLY A 21 -1.63 11.36 -11.04
C GLY A 21 -3.03 11.53 -11.60
N MET A 22 -3.45 10.69 -12.52
CA MET A 22 -4.76 10.85 -13.13
C MET A 22 -5.65 9.69 -12.72
N ARG A 23 -6.35 9.85 -11.61
CA ARG A 23 -7.09 8.74 -10.99
C ARG A 23 -8.28 8.27 -11.80
N ASP A 24 -8.88 9.13 -12.60
CA ASP A 24 -10.00 8.75 -13.43
C ASP A 24 -9.58 7.92 -14.65
N THR A 25 -8.28 7.72 -14.84
CA THR A 25 -7.80 6.88 -15.93
C THR A 25 -7.52 5.45 -15.51
N TYR A 26 -7.81 5.09 -14.25
CA TYR A 26 -7.53 3.73 -13.76
C TYR A 26 -8.31 2.68 -14.54
N GLN A 27 -7.63 1.65 -14.95
CA GLN A 27 -8.19 0.53 -15.69
C GLN A 27 -7.74 -0.77 -15.01
N PRO A 28 -8.47 -1.86 -15.16
CA PRO A 28 -8.00 -3.15 -14.62
C PRO A 28 -6.58 -3.46 -15.10
N LEU A 29 -5.75 -3.89 -14.19
CA LEU A 29 -4.35 -4.16 -14.48
C LEU A 29 -4.21 -5.41 -15.35
N ARG A 30 -3.37 -5.34 -16.35
CA ARG A 30 -2.99 -6.49 -17.13
C ARG A 30 -1.54 -6.82 -16.84
N THR A 31 -1.28 -8.06 -16.51
CA THR A 31 0.07 -8.48 -16.16
C THR A 31 0.30 -9.89 -16.66
N VAL A 32 1.56 -10.24 -16.88
CA VAL A 32 1.94 -11.60 -17.29
C VAL A 32 1.83 -12.59 -16.13
N PHE A 33 1.60 -12.11 -14.92
CA PHE A 33 1.59 -12.99 -13.74
C PHE A 33 0.21 -13.55 -13.43
N ALA A 34 -0.84 -13.07 -14.09
CA ALA A 34 -2.21 -13.54 -13.83
C ALA A 34 -3.06 -13.36 -15.06
N THR A 35 -4.14 -14.13 -15.17
CA THR A 35 -5.05 -14.04 -16.30
C THR A 35 -6.14 -13.00 -16.06
N SER A 36 -6.23 -12.47 -14.84
CA SER A 36 -7.22 -11.47 -14.50
C SER A 36 -6.59 -10.39 -13.63
N SER A 37 -7.36 -9.37 -13.27
CA SER A 37 -6.92 -8.33 -12.35
C SER A 37 -7.27 -8.66 -10.90
N ASN A 38 -7.60 -9.91 -10.60
CA ASN A 38 -7.90 -10.35 -9.23
C ASN A 38 -6.61 -10.31 -8.39
N PRO A 39 -6.59 -9.59 -7.28
CA PRO A 39 -5.37 -9.42 -6.49
C PRO A 39 -4.81 -10.73 -5.92
N VAL A 40 -5.66 -11.69 -5.60
CA VAL A 40 -5.19 -12.97 -5.08
C VAL A 40 -4.49 -13.77 -6.18
N GLU A 41 -5.05 -13.78 -7.36
CA GLU A 41 -4.43 -14.48 -8.49
C GLU A 41 -3.09 -13.83 -8.84
N ILE A 42 -3.03 -12.50 -8.80
CA ILE A 42 -1.78 -11.78 -9.04
C ILE A 42 -0.75 -12.16 -7.97
N ALA A 43 -1.17 -12.21 -6.69
CA ALA A 43 -0.27 -12.59 -5.60
C ALA A 43 0.28 -13.99 -5.81
N GLN A 44 -0.55 -14.93 -6.27
CA GLN A 44 -0.10 -16.29 -6.54
C GLN A 44 0.95 -16.32 -7.65
N GLY A 45 0.71 -15.59 -8.72
CA GLY A 45 1.66 -15.53 -9.83
C GLY A 45 2.97 -14.86 -9.43
N LEU A 46 2.89 -13.81 -8.63
CA LEU A 46 4.09 -13.13 -8.14
C LEU A 46 4.92 -14.04 -7.25
N LYS A 47 4.25 -14.78 -6.36
CA LYS A 47 4.94 -15.69 -5.47
C LYS A 47 5.67 -16.78 -6.28
N LEU A 48 5.01 -17.33 -7.29
CA LEU A 48 5.61 -18.34 -8.12
C LEU A 48 6.82 -17.82 -8.88
N ASN A 49 6.90 -16.54 -9.10
CA ASN A 49 7.99 -15.92 -9.83
C ASN A 49 9.02 -15.24 -8.91
N GLY A 50 9.01 -15.59 -7.64
CA GLY A 50 10.09 -15.23 -6.72
C GLY A 50 9.91 -13.95 -5.92
N ALA A 51 8.70 -13.38 -5.90
CA ALA A 51 8.46 -12.23 -5.03
C ALA A 51 8.45 -12.67 -3.57
N ASP A 52 9.00 -11.84 -2.71
CA ASP A 52 9.06 -12.13 -1.27
C ASP A 52 7.91 -11.49 -0.52
N GLU A 53 7.43 -10.37 -1.00
CA GLU A 53 6.34 -9.60 -0.42
C GLU A 53 5.69 -8.81 -1.54
N MET A 54 4.56 -8.19 -1.28
CA MET A 54 3.99 -7.27 -2.24
C MET A 54 3.45 -6.04 -1.52
N TYR A 55 3.44 -4.91 -2.19
CA TYR A 55 2.90 -3.66 -1.67
C TYR A 55 1.52 -3.47 -2.28
N ILE A 56 0.51 -3.21 -1.47
CA ILE A 56 -0.83 -2.95 -1.96
C ILE A 56 -1.33 -1.62 -1.40
N ALA A 57 -1.75 -0.72 -2.29
CA ALA A 57 -2.43 0.51 -1.89
C ALA A 57 -3.92 0.34 -2.18
N ASP A 58 -4.77 0.62 -1.19
CA ASP A 58 -6.21 0.55 -1.35
C ASP A 58 -6.70 1.95 -1.69
N LEU A 59 -6.87 2.20 -2.98
CA LEU A 59 -7.23 3.54 -3.44
C LEU A 59 -8.61 3.97 -2.97
N ASP A 60 -9.56 3.04 -2.86
CA ASP A 60 -10.89 3.37 -2.39
C ASP A 60 -10.85 3.82 -0.94
N LEU A 61 -10.05 3.15 -0.13
CA LEU A 61 -9.91 3.49 1.27
C LEU A 61 -9.18 4.82 1.44
N ILE A 62 -8.10 5.01 0.69
CA ILE A 62 -7.34 6.26 0.74
C ILE A 62 -8.20 7.44 0.31
N GLU A 63 -9.07 7.25 -0.66
CA GLU A 63 -9.95 8.31 -1.16
C GLU A 63 -11.26 8.40 -0.37
N SER A 64 -11.46 7.53 0.60
CA SER A 64 -12.66 7.50 1.45
C SER A 64 -13.94 7.24 0.67
N VAL A 65 -13.87 6.41 -0.36
CA VAL A 65 -15.03 6.05 -1.16
C VAL A 65 -15.40 4.57 -1.05
N GLY A 66 -14.67 3.81 -0.26
CA GLY A 66 -14.93 2.38 -0.07
C GLY A 66 -13.69 1.71 0.49
N HIS A 67 -13.58 0.40 0.33
CA HIS A 67 -12.40 -0.32 0.76
C HIS A 67 -12.28 -1.66 0.06
N ASN A 68 -11.09 -2.20 0.06
CA ASN A 68 -10.79 -3.50 -0.52
C ASN A 68 -10.07 -4.38 0.52
N ILE A 69 -10.41 -4.20 1.80
CA ILE A 69 -9.67 -4.81 2.90
C ILE A 69 -9.69 -6.32 2.85
N ASN A 70 -10.83 -6.91 2.46
CA ASN A 70 -10.91 -8.36 2.41
C ASN A 70 -10.05 -8.95 1.29
N ASP A 71 -9.92 -8.22 0.18
CA ASP A 71 -9.03 -8.64 -0.89
C ASP A 71 -7.57 -8.61 -0.41
N VAL A 72 -7.23 -7.60 0.38
CA VAL A 72 -5.89 -7.49 0.96
C VAL A 72 -5.63 -8.67 1.89
N LYS A 73 -6.59 -8.99 2.74
CA LYS A 73 -6.43 -10.11 3.68
C LYS A 73 -6.22 -11.43 2.93
N MET A 74 -6.97 -11.65 1.87
CA MET A 74 -6.83 -12.87 1.09
C MET A 74 -5.47 -12.92 0.38
N ALA A 75 -5.04 -11.81 -0.19
CA ALA A 75 -3.72 -11.75 -0.83
C ALA A 75 -2.61 -12.01 0.20
N ASN A 76 -2.79 -11.51 1.42
CA ASN A 76 -1.80 -11.68 2.49
C ASN A 76 -1.64 -13.16 2.90
N THR A 77 -2.64 -14.00 2.66
CA THR A 77 -2.49 -15.43 2.94
C THR A 77 -1.59 -16.11 1.93
N VAL A 78 -1.39 -15.49 0.77
CA VAL A 78 -0.57 -16.05 -0.29
C VAL A 78 0.85 -15.50 -0.24
N LEU A 79 0.98 -14.20 -0.04
CA LEU A 79 2.26 -13.49 -0.09
C LEU A 79 2.18 -12.35 0.91
N PRO A 80 3.15 -12.18 1.82
CA PRO A 80 3.05 -11.11 2.82
C PRO A 80 2.84 -9.74 2.16
N VAL A 81 1.89 -8.98 2.70
CA VAL A 81 1.50 -7.69 2.12
C VAL A 81 1.96 -6.54 2.98
N MET A 82 2.55 -5.51 2.35
CA MET A 82 2.71 -4.20 2.93
C MET A 82 1.50 -3.40 2.48
N PHE A 83 0.68 -2.95 3.41
CA PHE A 83 -0.61 -2.36 3.08
C PHE A 83 -0.65 -0.86 3.34
N ASP A 84 -1.02 -0.10 2.32
CA ASP A 84 -1.27 1.33 2.43
C ASP A 84 -2.77 1.57 2.34
N GLY A 85 -3.39 1.85 3.48
CA GLY A 85 -4.81 2.17 3.56
C GLY A 85 -5.04 3.59 4.05
N GLY A 86 -4.00 4.44 4.00
CA GLY A 86 -4.13 5.83 4.43
C GLY A 86 -4.27 5.97 5.93
N VAL A 87 -3.41 5.30 6.70
CA VAL A 87 -3.45 5.35 8.17
C VAL A 87 -3.41 6.79 8.65
N LYS A 88 -4.29 7.15 9.57
CA LYS A 88 -4.35 8.49 10.15
C LYS A 88 -3.92 8.51 11.61
N ASN A 89 -4.08 7.41 12.32
CA ASN A 89 -3.82 7.35 13.76
C ASN A 89 -3.50 5.93 14.19
N CYS A 90 -3.16 5.78 15.47
CA CYS A 90 -2.79 4.47 16.02
C CYS A 90 -3.93 3.47 15.95
N GLU A 91 -5.16 3.93 16.13
CA GLU A 91 -6.32 3.05 16.07
C GLU A 91 -6.51 2.44 14.70
N GLY A 92 -6.34 3.24 13.64
CA GLY A 92 -6.40 2.75 12.27
C GLY A 92 -5.28 1.79 11.96
N PHE A 93 -4.07 2.08 12.45
CA PHE A 93 -2.93 1.18 12.28
C PHE A 93 -3.26 -0.19 12.90
N GLU A 94 -3.76 -0.16 14.14
CA GLU A 94 -4.06 -1.39 14.87
C GLU A 94 -5.11 -2.21 14.13
N PHE A 95 -6.13 -1.56 13.58
CA PHE A 95 -7.18 -2.23 12.84
C PHE A 95 -6.62 -2.98 11.64
N PHE A 96 -5.69 -2.38 10.92
CA PHE A 96 -5.14 -3.00 9.71
C PHE A 96 -4.20 -4.18 9.99
N LEU A 97 -3.70 -4.30 11.23
CA LEU A 97 -2.77 -5.38 11.55
C LEU A 97 -3.37 -6.77 11.37
N ASP A 98 -4.71 -6.88 11.40
CA ASP A 98 -5.37 -8.15 11.19
C ASP A 98 -5.47 -8.54 9.71
N TYR A 99 -5.11 -7.63 8.81
CA TYR A 99 -5.32 -7.84 7.39
C TYR A 99 -4.03 -7.95 6.59
N ALA A 100 -2.94 -7.39 7.07
CA ALA A 100 -1.68 -7.40 6.34
C ALA A 100 -0.49 -7.55 7.28
N PHE A 101 0.62 -8.01 6.75
CA PHE A 101 1.80 -8.26 7.55
C PHE A 101 2.46 -6.96 7.99
N LYS A 102 2.60 -5.99 7.09
CA LYS A 102 3.18 -4.68 7.42
C LYS A 102 2.18 -3.60 7.05
N ILE A 103 2.11 -2.58 7.88
CA ILE A 103 1.19 -1.47 7.66
C ILE A 103 2.00 -0.22 7.35
N ILE A 104 1.64 0.45 6.27
CA ILE A 104 2.31 1.67 5.84
C ILE A 104 1.71 2.84 6.61
N ILE A 105 2.56 3.70 7.13
CA ILE A 105 2.14 4.95 7.75
C ILE A 105 2.54 6.07 6.79
N PRO A 106 1.58 6.61 6.00
CA PRO A 106 1.91 7.72 5.09
C PRO A 106 1.98 9.00 5.90
N THR A 107 3.06 9.73 5.78
CA THR A 107 3.24 10.96 6.56
C THR A 107 2.23 12.02 6.17
N GLU A 108 1.69 11.97 4.96
CA GLU A 108 0.75 13.00 4.54
C GLU A 108 -0.67 12.76 5.06
N THR A 109 -1.02 11.55 5.52
CA THR A 109 -2.34 11.29 6.06
C THR A 109 -2.35 11.21 7.57
N LEU A 110 -1.20 11.05 8.20
CA LEU A 110 -1.10 10.87 9.64
C LEU A 110 -1.52 12.15 10.36
N GLU A 111 -2.32 12.02 11.40
CA GLU A 111 -2.90 13.18 12.11
C GLU A 111 -1.86 13.96 12.89
N SER A 112 -0.88 13.30 13.46
CA SER A 112 0.14 13.99 14.26
C SER A 112 1.33 13.09 14.52
N ILE A 113 2.42 13.70 14.92
CA ILE A 113 3.64 12.99 15.33
C ILE A 113 3.34 12.10 16.55
N GLU A 114 2.46 12.56 17.42
CA GLU A 114 2.12 11.80 18.62
C GLU A 114 1.49 10.46 18.27
N GLU A 115 0.69 10.42 17.20
CA GLU A 115 0.10 9.16 16.75
C GLU A 115 1.18 8.20 16.26
N MET A 116 2.19 8.72 15.55
CA MET A 116 3.30 7.89 15.11
C MET A 116 4.07 7.33 16.30
N GLU A 117 4.30 8.16 17.32
CA GLU A 117 5.01 7.73 18.51
C GLU A 117 4.25 6.64 19.26
N LYS A 118 2.93 6.73 19.32
CA LYS A 118 2.12 5.69 19.93
C LYS A 118 2.30 4.37 19.20
N ILE A 119 2.32 4.42 17.88
CA ILE A 119 2.49 3.21 17.07
C ILE A 119 3.87 2.60 17.33
N PHE A 120 4.92 3.42 17.31
CA PHE A 120 6.28 2.93 17.52
C PHE A 120 6.46 2.34 18.93
N ASP A 121 5.79 2.91 19.92
CA ASP A 121 5.91 2.41 21.29
C ASP A 121 5.14 1.11 21.50
N LYS A 122 4.08 0.89 20.73
CA LYS A 122 3.17 -0.21 21.01
C LYS A 122 3.40 -1.45 20.14
N TYR A 123 3.93 -1.27 18.93
CA TYR A 123 4.02 -2.37 17.96
C TYR A 123 5.45 -2.61 17.50
N PRO A 124 5.78 -3.86 17.11
CA PRO A 124 7.14 -4.18 16.67
C PRO A 124 7.44 -3.52 15.33
N LYS A 125 8.68 -3.09 15.17
CA LYS A 125 9.06 -2.38 13.94
C LYS A 125 8.96 -3.24 12.71
N GLU A 126 8.94 -4.56 12.84
CA GLU A 126 8.78 -5.45 11.70
C GLU A 126 7.42 -5.30 11.04
N ARG A 127 6.45 -4.72 11.73
CA ARG A 127 5.10 -4.51 11.21
C ARG A 127 4.87 -3.09 10.72
N ILE A 128 5.89 -2.21 10.81
CA ILE A 128 5.73 -0.78 10.55
C ILE A 128 6.59 -0.35 9.37
N VAL A 129 6.00 0.37 8.42
CA VAL A 129 6.73 1.01 7.33
C VAL A 129 6.24 2.46 7.24
N VAL A 130 7.18 3.41 7.21
CA VAL A 130 6.81 4.81 7.07
C VAL A 130 7.04 5.23 5.62
N SER A 131 6.05 5.89 5.04
CA SER A 131 6.12 6.33 3.65
C SER A 131 6.14 7.85 3.61
N VAL A 132 7.09 8.40 2.90
CA VAL A 132 7.24 9.85 2.73
C VAL A 132 7.22 10.16 1.25
N ASP A 133 6.31 11.04 0.85
CA ASP A 133 6.27 11.45 -0.53
C ASP A 133 7.25 12.55 -0.76
N VAL A 134 8.02 12.44 -1.85
CA VAL A 134 8.95 13.45 -2.18
C VAL A 134 8.61 13.94 -3.52
N LYS A 135 8.45 15.23 -3.68
CA LYS A 135 8.21 15.81 -4.95
C LYS A 135 9.47 16.37 -5.50
N ASN A 136 9.62 16.25 -6.79
CA ASN A 136 10.70 16.94 -7.42
C ASN A 136 10.39 18.37 -7.38
N ASN A 137 11.27 19.14 -6.75
CA ASN A 137 11.01 20.44 -6.49
C ASN A 137 11.52 21.42 -7.33
N GLU A 138 11.71 21.19 -8.52
CA GLU A 138 12.10 22.23 -9.33
C GLU A 138 11.07 23.21 -9.36
N ASP A 139 9.88 22.85 -9.33
CA ASP A 139 8.90 23.75 -9.28
C ASP A 139 8.44 23.94 -7.95
N SER A 140 8.47 23.04 -7.23
CA SER A 140 7.98 23.23 -5.99
C SER A 140 8.99 23.41 -5.09
N LEU A 141 9.77 23.39 -5.02
CA LEU A 141 10.58 23.40 -4.32
C LEU A 141 10.68 23.01 -3.38
N CYS A 142 10.68 22.78 -3.26
CA CYS A 142 10.81 22.34 -2.60
C CYS A 142 10.64 21.63 -2.09
N SER A 143 10.43 21.33 -2.04
CA SER A 143 10.12 20.57 -1.60
C SER A 143 10.61 19.77 -1.23
N SER A 144 11.14 19.76 -1.15
CA SER A 144 11.53 19.14 -0.85
C SER A 144 11.62 18.33 -0.17
N GLY A 145 11.97 18.04 -0.19
CA GLY A 145 12.29 17.19 0.59
C GLY A 145 11.45 16.06 0.71
N GLN A 146 10.92 15.69 -0.12
CA GLN A 146 10.28 14.67 0.00
C GLN A 146 10.75 13.71 -0.81
N TYR A 147 10.79 12.57 -0.58
CA TYR A 147 11.32 11.62 -1.30
C TYR A 147 10.53 10.51 -1.27
N ARG A 148 10.58 9.68 -2.05
CA ARG A 148 9.89 8.58 -2.01
C ARG A 148 10.57 7.45 -2.47
#